data_4d1444c0ad83f76732ec96f3f3e7eae7
#
_entry.id   4d1444c0ad83f76732ec96f3f3e7eae7
#
_cell.length_a   1.000
_cell.length_b   1.000
_cell.length_c   1.000
_cell.angle_alpha   90.00
_cell.angle_beta   90.00
_cell.angle_gamma   90.00
#
_symmetry.space_group_name_H-M   'P 1'
#
loop_
_entity.id
_entity.type
_entity.pdbx_description
1 polymer ?
#
loop_
_entity_poly.entity_id
_entity_poly.type
_entity_poly.pdbx_seq_one_letter_code
_entity_poly.pdbx_strand_id
1 'polypeptide(L)'
;MHRKRAFFDCLFLPPQPIALLGIAGLSLALTACGGKGDAPTATSAAGQKPQVQVGVVTATTGDVGVLSELPGRIEAVRTAQIRARSAGILQERTFREGSDVRAGQLLFKIDAAPYAAALESARAQVARAEAQLAQSLAQVERFRPLVAANAISKQDFVNAEAAYKAAQADVAAGKAAVRQAEINLGYTQVTSPIAGRIGRALVTEGALVGQGEATQLAVVQQIHPVYVNFTQSSTDLLRLRRAVEGGQLKKAPGQEGVNVRIVQADGSEYPLPGKLLFTDLSVDPSTGQVLLRAEVPNPKGELLPGLYVRVRIEQAQASNAITLPQQAVTRTQQGDTVNIVDKDGKVTPRTIKVSLAQDNRWVVQEGLQAGEQVMVDGFQKLMMLPPGTPVQAVPWQPPGTTPAPATDKASAPAASSAASAS
;
A
#
# COMPACT_ATOMS: atom_id res chain seq x y z
N MET A 1 -14.41 -49.80 14.60
CA MET A 1 -15.77 -49.75 15.18
C MET A 1 -16.48 -48.53 14.66
N HIS A 2 -17.45 -48.79 13.81
CA HIS A 2 -18.76 -48.15 13.54
C HIS A 2 -18.85 -46.62 13.46
N ARG A 3 -19.10 -46.17 12.23
CA ARG A 3 -20.36 -45.79 11.51
C ARG A 3 -21.04 -44.50 12.04
N LYS A 4 -21.20 -43.47 11.20
CA LYS A 4 -22.44 -43.21 10.47
C LYS A 4 -22.30 -42.11 9.42
N ARG A 5 -22.76 -42.43 8.22
CA ARG A 5 -23.06 -41.54 7.06
C ARG A 5 -24.45 -40.91 7.28
N ALA A 6 -24.64 -39.69 6.78
CA ALA A 6 -25.93 -39.14 6.36
C ALA A 6 -25.62 -38.20 5.19
N PHE A 7 -25.94 -38.57 4.07
CA PHE A 7 -26.87 -38.44 2.98
C PHE A 7 -27.90 -37.33 3.23
N PHE A 8 -27.84 -36.28 2.37
CA PHE A 8 -29.02 -35.49 2.04
C PHE A 8 -29.07 -35.28 0.52
N ASP A 9 -30.24 -35.70 0.01
CA ASP A 9 -30.60 -35.83 -1.39
C ASP A 9 -30.85 -34.49 -2.11
N CYS A 10 -30.60 -34.59 -3.40
CA CYS A 10 -31.06 -33.70 -4.46
C CYS A 10 -32.57 -33.59 -4.52
N LEU A 11 -33.08 -32.37 -4.76
CA LEU A 11 -34.44 -32.18 -5.28
C LEU A 11 -34.34 -31.53 -6.67
N PHE A 12 -34.47 -32.36 -7.69
CA PHE A 12 -34.72 -31.98 -9.08
C PHE A 12 -36.21 -31.63 -9.22
N LEU A 13 -36.54 -30.48 -9.83
CA LEU A 13 -37.86 -30.18 -10.39
C LEU A 13 -37.76 -30.08 -11.91
N PRO A 14 -38.67 -30.70 -12.68
CA PRO A 14 -38.68 -30.69 -14.13
C PRO A 14 -39.47 -29.49 -14.72
N PRO A 15 -39.24 -29.16 -16.01
CA PRO A 15 -39.94 -28.07 -16.71
C PRO A 15 -41.31 -28.52 -17.24
N GLN A 16 -42.32 -27.67 -17.09
CA GLN A 16 -43.64 -27.88 -17.72
C GLN A 16 -43.74 -27.11 -19.03
N PRO A 17 -44.40 -27.67 -20.07
CA PRO A 17 -44.71 -27.00 -21.33
C PRO A 17 -46.09 -26.31 -21.24
N ILE A 18 -46.20 -25.07 -21.76
CA ILE A 18 -47.49 -24.41 -21.98
C ILE A 18 -47.80 -24.36 -23.48
N ALA A 19 -48.99 -24.87 -23.75
CA ALA A 19 -49.58 -25.12 -25.03
C ALA A 19 -50.04 -23.87 -25.80
N LEU A 20 -50.08 -24.08 -27.10
CA LEU A 20 -50.77 -23.30 -28.14
C LEU A 20 -52.27 -23.20 -27.96
N LEU A 21 -52.86 -22.05 -28.23
CA LEU A 21 -54.20 -21.79 -28.82
C LEU A 21 -54.21 -20.32 -29.20
N GLY A 22 -54.48 -19.82 -30.41
CA GLY A 22 -55.41 -20.29 -31.44
C GLY A 22 -56.39 -19.19 -31.79
N ILE A 23 -56.50 -18.89 -33.12
CA ILE A 23 -57.71 -18.40 -33.77
C ILE A 23 -57.90 -16.88 -33.88
N ALA A 24 -57.72 -16.31 -35.02
CA ALA A 24 -58.64 -16.00 -36.14
C ALA A 24 -59.29 -14.62 -36.12
N GLY A 25 -58.99 -13.88 -37.17
CA GLY A 25 -60.01 -13.36 -38.06
C GLY A 25 -60.49 -11.96 -37.86
N LEU A 26 -60.22 -11.04 -38.75
CA LEU A 26 -61.29 -10.36 -39.48
C LEU A 26 -60.73 -9.47 -40.56
N SER A 27 -61.16 -9.78 -41.82
CA SER A 27 -60.99 -9.03 -43.08
C SER A 27 -62.06 -7.94 -43.22
N LEU A 28 -61.85 -7.06 -44.20
CA LEU A 28 -62.77 -6.08 -44.82
C LEU A 28 -62.68 -4.66 -44.23
N ALA A 29 -62.47 -3.58 -45.01
CA ALA A 29 -63.08 -3.22 -46.26
C ALA A 29 -62.35 -2.10 -46.98
N LEU A 30 -62.33 -2.19 -48.32
CA LEU A 30 -62.07 -1.09 -49.26
C LEU A 30 -63.13 0.00 -49.12
N THR A 31 -62.72 1.29 -49.26
CA THR A 31 -63.48 2.26 -50.06
C THR A 31 -62.53 3.32 -50.66
N ALA A 32 -62.57 3.41 -51.94
CA ALA A 32 -61.98 4.42 -52.80
C ALA A 32 -62.76 5.74 -52.73
N CYS A 33 -62.03 6.88 -52.79
CA CYS A 33 -62.59 8.09 -53.39
C CYS A 33 -61.44 8.93 -53.93
N GLY A 34 -61.50 9.20 -55.23
CA GLY A 34 -60.57 9.99 -55.96
C GLY A 34 -60.74 11.49 -55.69
N GLY A 35 -59.67 12.21 -55.93
CA GLY A 35 -59.57 13.67 -55.95
C GLY A 35 -58.39 14.07 -56.80
N LYS A 36 -58.69 14.58 -58.00
CA LYS A 36 -57.73 15.27 -58.86
C LYS A 36 -57.24 16.53 -58.18
N GLY A 37 -55.97 16.74 -58.11
CA GLY A 37 -55.35 17.98 -57.64
C GLY A 37 -53.95 18.09 -58.21
N ASP A 38 -53.66 19.13 -58.90
CA ASP A 38 -52.51 19.52 -59.68
C ASP A 38 -51.16 19.28 -59.06
N ALA A 39 -50.25 18.81 -59.84
CA ALA A 39 -48.83 18.63 -59.47
C ALA A 39 -48.07 19.97 -59.46
N PRO A 40 -47.36 20.34 -58.41
CA PRO A 40 -46.25 21.25 -58.53
C PRO A 40 -44.99 20.45 -58.87
N THR A 41 -44.33 20.87 -59.95
CA THR A 41 -43.04 20.44 -60.41
C THR A 41 -42.02 20.49 -59.29
N ALA A 42 -41.68 19.35 -58.68
CA ALA A 42 -40.54 19.21 -57.78
C ALA A 42 -39.25 19.33 -58.58
N THR A 43 -38.58 20.44 -58.45
CA THR A 43 -37.20 20.65 -58.82
C THR A 43 -36.34 19.56 -58.10
N SER A 44 -35.71 18.75 -58.98
CA SER A 44 -34.77 17.68 -58.59
C SER A 44 -33.59 18.33 -57.78
N ALA A 45 -33.65 18.38 -56.51
CA ALA A 45 -32.47 18.61 -55.69
C ALA A 45 -31.55 17.41 -55.90
N ALA A 46 -30.40 17.63 -56.46
CA ALA A 46 -29.35 16.65 -56.68
C ALA A 46 -29.11 15.87 -55.39
N GLY A 47 -29.32 14.54 -55.45
CA GLY A 47 -29.23 13.65 -54.33
C GLY A 47 -27.85 13.67 -53.67
N GLN A 48 -27.74 14.32 -52.52
CA GLN A 48 -26.72 14.00 -51.54
C GLN A 48 -27.06 12.60 -51.02
N LYS A 49 -26.25 11.61 -51.45
CA LYS A 49 -26.29 10.27 -50.87
C LYS A 49 -26.16 10.46 -49.36
N PRO A 50 -27.02 9.88 -48.54
CA PRO A 50 -26.92 9.99 -47.06
C PRO A 50 -25.55 9.46 -46.65
N GLN A 51 -24.64 10.35 -46.30
CA GLN A 51 -23.36 9.99 -45.76
C GLN A 51 -23.56 9.51 -44.31
N VAL A 52 -23.21 8.26 -44.06
CA VAL A 52 -23.32 7.69 -42.71
C VAL A 52 -22.26 8.32 -41.82
N GLN A 53 -22.71 8.95 -40.72
CA GLN A 53 -21.82 9.54 -39.75
C GLN A 53 -21.23 8.44 -38.83
N VAL A 54 -19.92 8.47 -38.64
CA VAL A 54 -19.16 7.59 -37.77
C VAL A 54 -18.35 8.43 -36.78
N GLY A 55 -18.34 8.00 -35.51
CA GLY A 55 -17.53 8.65 -34.48
C GLY A 55 -16.05 8.29 -34.64
N VAL A 56 -15.17 9.29 -34.76
CA VAL A 56 -13.73 9.09 -34.88
C VAL A 56 -12.95 9.79 -33.76
N VAL A 57 -11.80 9.21 -33.41
CA VAL A 57 -10.79 9.82 -32.54
C VAL A 57 -9.51 9.98 -33.34
N THR A 58 -8.92 11.17 -33.29
CA THR A 58 -7.60 11.40 -33.88
C THR A 58 -6.51 10.78 -33.02
N ALA A 59 -5.67 9.95 -33.61
CA ALA A 59 -4.52 9.34 -32.94
C ALA A 59 -3.51 10.43 -32.57
N THR A 60 -3.36 10.66 -31.25
CA THR A 60 -2.35 11.58 -30.69
C THR A 60 -1.30 10.79 -29.96
N THR A 61 -0.04 11.12 -30.22
CA THR A 61 1.07 10.55 -29.44
C THR A 61 1.22 11.26 -28.09
N GLY A 62 1.48 10.51 -27.06
CA GLY A 62 1.74 11.02 -25.72
C GLY A 62 2.60 10.06 -24.91
N ASP A 63 3.14 10.57 -23.80
CA ASP A 63 3.80 9.71 -22.84
C ASP A 63 2.74 9.11 -21.91
N VAL A 64 2.69 7.79 -21.87
CA VAL A 64 1.71 7.03 -21.08
C VAL A 64 2.45 6.28 -19.99
N GLY A 65 2.14 6.60 -18.72
CA GLY A 65 2.69 5.85 -17.59
C GLY A 65 2.13 4.43 -17.52
N VAL A 66 2.98 3.46 -17.36
CA VAL A 66 2.60 2.07 -17.09
C VAL A 66 2.31 1.93 -15.60
N LEU A 67 1.02 2.02 -15.25
CA LEU A 67 0.55 1.87 -13.88
C LEU A 67 0.30 0.39 -13.58
N SER A 68 0.89 -0.09 -12.50
CA SER A 68 0.58 -1.42 -11.95
C SER A 68 -0.15 -1.25 -10.63
N GLU A 69 -1.23 -1.99 -10.44
CA GLU A 69 -1.97 -2.07 -9.18
C GLU A 69 -1.70 -3.41 -8.54
N LEU A 70 -1.04 -3.39 -7.37
CA LEU A 70 -0.52 -4.57 -6.69
C LEU A 70 -1.17 -4.70 -5.31
N PRO A 71 -1.50 -5.93 -4.87
CA PRO A 71 -2.03 -6.16 -3.53
C PRO A 71 -0.94 -5.94 -2.48
N GLY A 72 -1.28 -5.27 -1.38
CA GLY A 72 -0.35 -4.97 -0.30
C GLY A 72 -1.00 -5.00 1.08
N ARG A 73 -0.14 -5.03 2.11
CA ARG A 73 -0.52 -4.92 3.53
C ARG A 73 0.31 -3.86 4.22
N ILE A 74 -0.34 -3.14 5.11
CA ILE A 74 0.32 -2.14 5.96
C ILE A 74 1.00 -2.85 7.12
N GLU A 75 2.22 -2.43 7.43
CA GLU A 75 3.02 -2.91 8.54
C GLU A 75 3.55 -1.72 9.34
N ALA A 76 3.65 -1.87 10.65
CA ALA A 76 4.32 -0.88 11.50
C ALA A 76 5.82 -0.88 11.22
N VAL A 77 6.44 0.30 11.19
CA VAL A 77 7.91 0.41 11.01
C VAL A 77 8.66 -0.31 12.11
N ARG A 78 8.16 -0.24 13.34
CA ARG A 78 8.72 -0.95 14.50
C ARG A 78 7.59 -1.46 15.36
N THR A 79 7.72 -2.69 15.83
CA THR A 79 6.80 -3.30 16.80
C THR A 79 7.60 -3.78 17.99
N ALA A 80 7.26 -3.32 19.18
CA ALA A 80 7.86 -3.76 20.42
C ALA A 80 6.82 -4.51 21.27
N GLN A 81 7.11 -5.76 21.57
CA GLN A 81 6.37 -6.54 22.53
C GLN A 81 6.89 -6.20 23.92
N ILE A 82 6.06 -5.59 24.75
CA ILE A 82 6.39 -5.26 26.13
C ILE A 82 6.18 -6.52 26.97
N ARG A 83 7.25 -7.00 27.56
CA ARG A 83 7.25 -8.24 28.37
C ARG A 83 7.80 -7.98 29.77
N ALA A 84 7.25 -8.67 30.78
CA ALA A 84 7.78 -8.66 32.13
C ALA A 84 9.17 -9.34 32.14
N ARG A 85 10.16 -8.65 32.72
CA ARG A 85 11.55 -9.13 32.88
C ARG A 85 11.82 -9.60 34.31
N SER A 86 10.99 -9.18 35.27
CA SER A 86 11.00 -9.59 36.70
C SER A 86 9.69 -10.29 37.02
N ALA A 87 9.75 -11.27 37.92
CA ALA A 87 8.56 -11.94 38.43
C ALA A 87 7.93 -11.09 39.54
N GLY A 88 6.61 -11.01 39.61
CA GLY A 88 5.90 -10.31 40.68
C GLY A 88 4.46 -9.96 40.30
N ILE A 89 3.77 -9.35 41.24
CA ILE A 89 2.40 -8.91 41.05
C ILE A 89 2.41 -7.56 40.30
N LEU A 90 1.61 -7.44 39.29
CA LEU A 90 1.40 -6.18 38.58
C LEU A 90 0.60 -5.23 39.46
N GLN A 91 1.21 -4.14 39.92
CA GLN A 91 0.57 -3.18 40.81
C GLN A 91 -0.23 -2.10 40.08
N GLU A 92 0.33 -1.56 39.01
CA GLU A 92 -0.23 -0.39 38.35
C GLU A 92 0.06 -0.37 36.85
N ARG A 93 -0.92 0.09 36.07
CA ARG A 93 -0.79 0.46 34.67
C ARG A 93 -0.84 1.98 34.55
N THR A 94 0.22 2.61 34.06
CA THR A 94 0.41 4.07 34.06
C THR A 94 0.03 4.75 32.74
N PHE A 95 -0.46 4.00 31.76
CA PHE A 95 -0.86 4.52 30.44
C PHE A 95 -2.34 4.29 30.16
N ARG A 96 -2.86 5.05 29.19
CA ARG A 96 -4.18 4.84 28.59
C ARG A 96 -4.04 3.97 27.33
N GLU A 97 -4.84 2.94 27.21
CA GLU A 97 -4.87 2.08 26.02
C GLU A 97 -5.19 2.88 24.75
N GLY A 98 -4.50 2.56 23.65
CA GLY A 98 -4.64 3.28 22.39
C GLY A 98 -3.96 4.65 22.35
N SER A 99 -3.32 5.12 23.43
CA SER A 99 -2.59 6.39 23.44
C SER A 99 -1.19 6.28 22.84
N ASP A 100 -0.61 7.43 22.50
CA ASP A 100 0.77 7.51 22.06
C ASP A 100 1.71 7.56 23.29
N VAL A 101 2.77 6.77 23.25
CA VAL A 101 3.79 6.66 24.31
C VAL A 101 5.16 7.02 23.76
N ARG A 102 6.02 7.54 24.65
CA ARG A 102 7.42 7.89 24.33
C ARG A 102 8.36 6.74 24.69
N ALA A 103 9.51 6.68 24.04
CA ALA A 103 10.59 5.80 24.46
C ALA A 103 11.03 6.15 25.90
N GLY A 104 11.21 5.13 26.74
CA GLY A 104 11.52 5.29 28.16
C GLY A 104 10.32 5.59 29.07
N GLN A 105 9.13 5.84 28.52
CA GLN A 105 7.92 6.07 29.32
C GLN A 105 7.56 4.83 30.14
N LEU A 106 7.30 5.03 31.44
CA LEU A 106 6.81 3.99 32.34
C LEU A 106 5.42 3.53 31.89
N LEU A 107 5.24 2.22 31.75
CA LEU A 107 3.99 1.60 31.30
C LEU A 107 3.34 0.77 32.42
N PHE A 108 4.14 -0.02 33.12
CA PHE A 108 3.65 -0.86 34.22
C PHE A 108 4.61 -0.84 35.41
N LYS A 109 4.05 -1.01 36.59
CA LYS A 109 4.80 -1.22 37.83
C LYS A 109 4.53 -2.63 38.34
N ILE A 110 5.58 -3.38 38.55
CA ILE A 110 5.58 -4.68 39.25
C ILE A 110 5.97 -4.44 40.73
N ASP A 111 5.48 -5.26 41.61
CA ASP A 111 5.83 -5.16 43.02
C ASP A 111 7.35 -5.13 43.24
N ALA A 112 7.84 -4.00 43.69
CA ALA A 112 9.27 -3.74 43.89
C ALA A 112 9.76 -4.15 45.29
N ALA A 113 8.87 -4.42 46.25
CA ALA A 113 9.26 -4.62 47.67
C ALA A 113 10.28 -5.76 47.86
N PRO A 114 10.14 -6.95 47.23
CA PRO A 114 11.14 -8.01 47.40
C PRO A 114 12.51 -7.63 46.81
N TYR A 115 12.51 -6.89 45.70
CA TYR A 115 13.73 -6.44 45.01
C TYR A 115 14.44 -5.32 45.77
N ALA A 116 13.68 -4.40 46.36
CA ALA A 116 14.22 -3.36 47.22
C ALA A 116 14.90 -3.97 48.48
N ALA A 117 14.25 -4.93 49.14
CA ALA A 117 14.84 -5.65 50.29
C ALA A 117 16.12 -6.41 49.89
N ALA A 118 16.14 -7.03 48.69
CA ALA A 118 17.34 -7.70 48.18
C ALA A 118 18.49 -6.72 47.93
N LEU A 119 18.19 -5.51 47.42
CA LEU A 119 19.18 -4.45 47.23
C LEU A 119 19.74 -3.95 48.56
N GLU A 120 18.91 -3.73 49.57
CA GLU A 120 19.35 -3.33 50.91
C GLU A 120 20.25 -4.41 51.53
N SER A 121 19.89 -5.68 51.41
CA SER A 121 20.72 -6.81 51.84
C SER A 121 22.10 -6.82 51.17
N ALA A 122 22.14 -6.62 49.85
CA ALA A 122 23.40 -6.55 49.11
C ALA A 122 24.27 -5.35 49.54
N ARG A 123 23.66 -4.19 49.83
CA ARG A 123 24.35 -3.00 50.35
C ARG A 123 24.95 -3.25 51.74
N ALA A 124 24.22 -3.93 52.64
CA ALA A 124 24.72 -4.30 53.93
C ALA A 124 25.92 -5.25 53.83
N GLN A 125 25.93 -6.19 52.87
CA GLN A 125 27.09 -7.07 52.61
C GLN A 125 28.31 -6.30 52.15
N VAL A 126 28.16 -5.27 51.27
CA VAL A 126 29.26 -4.38 50.86
C VAL A 126 29.83 -3.64 52.08
N ALA A 127 28.98 -3.05 52.91
CA ALA A 127 29.41 -2.34 54.11
C ALA A 127 30.22 -3.23 55.04
N ARG A 128 29.81 -4.49 55.23
CA ARG A 128 30.57 -5.49 56.00
C ARG A 128 31.93 -5.80 55.35
N ALA A 129 31.97 -5.98 54.04
CA ALA A 129 33.22 -6.25 53.32
C ALA A 129 34.19 -5.06 53.37
N GLU A 130 33.65 -3.81 53.27
CA GLU A 130 34.44 -2.58 53.43
C GLU A 130 35.04 -2.41 54.80
N ALA A 131 34.29 -2.78 55.87
CA ALA A 131 34.82 -2.79 57.22
C ALA A 131 35.98 -3.81 57.36
N GLN A 132 35.83 -5.02 56.79
CA GLN A 132 36.88 -6.04 56.80
C GLN A 132 38.11 -5.60 55.97
N LEU A 133 37.91 -4.90 54.87
CA LEU A 133 38.98 -4.29 54.05
C LEU A 133 39.74 -3.25 54.86
N ALA A 134 39.03 -2.34 55.56
CA ALA A 134 39.66 -1.33 56.41
C ALA A 134 40.51 -1.96 57.52
N GLN A 135 39.99 -3.02 58.19
CA GLN A 135 40.73 -3.77 59.19
C GLN A 135 42.01 -4.41 58.64
N SER A 136 41.93 -5.10 57.51
CA SER A 136 43.06 -5.76 56.88
C SER A 136 44.11 -4.76 56.36
N LEU A 137 43.68 -3.63 55.84
CA LEU A 137 44.55 -2.51 55.41
C LEU A 137 45.34 -1.96 56.62
N ALA A 138 44.65 -1.66 57.74
CA ALA A 138 45.29 -1.16 58.96
C ALA A 138 46.33 -2.16 59.50
N GLN A 139 46.07 -3.49 59.33
CA GLN A 139 47.03 -4.51 59.72
C GLN A 139 48.25 -4.51 58.82
N VAL A 140 48.13 -4.44 57.52
CA VAL A 140 49.25 -4.33 56.57
C VAL A 140 50.06 -3.08 56.86
N GLU A 141 49.42 -1.91 57.06
CA GLU A 141 50.07 -0.65 57.37
C GLU A 141 50.87 -0.72 58.67
N ARG A 142 50.35 -1.39 59.70
CA ARG A 142 51.05 -1.63 60.97
C ARG A 142 52.26 -2.56 60.76
N PHE A 143 52.13 -3.61 59.99
CA PHE A 143 53.16 -4.61 59.80
C PHE A 143 54.30 -4.14 58.83
N ARG A 144 54.04 -3.22 57.96
CA ARG A 144 55.01 -2.68 57.00
C ARG A 144 56.28 -2.13 57.63
N PRO A 145 56.24 -1.23 58.68
CA PRO A 145 57.42 -0.77 59.29
C PRO A 145 58.11 -1.86 60.23
N LEU A 146 57.33 -2.80 60.81
CA LEU A 146 57.84 -3.83 61.63
C LEU A 146 58.66 -4.90 60.85
N VAL A 147 58.25 -5.26 59.63
CA VAL A 147 59.00 -6.16 58.79
C VAL A 147 60.30 -5.51 58.32
N ALA A 148 60.29 -4.19 58.05
CA ALA A 148 61.48 -3.44 57.70
C ALA A 148 62.49 -3.41 58.78
N ALA A 149 62.02 -3.37 60.05
CA ALA A 149 62.85 -3.43 61.26
C ALA A 149 63.22 -4.87 61.72
N ASN A 150 62.84 -5.92 60.97
CA ASN A 150 62.94 -7.33 61.27
C ASN A 150 62.28 -7.72 62.62
N ALA A 151 61.25 -6.95 63.04
CA ALA A 151 60.52 -7.19 64.28
C ALA A 151 59.38 -8.21 64.15
N ILE A 152 59.01 -8.61 62.92
CA ILE A 152 58.02 -9.65 62.63
C ILE A 152 58.55 -10.56 61.51
N SER A 153 57.98 -11.74 61.36
CA SER A 153 58.28 -12.66 60.27
C SER A 153 57.82 -12.11 58.90
N LYS A 154 58.65 -12.29 57.89
CA LYS A 154 58.23 -12.00 56.50
C LYS A 154 56.98 -12.75 56.08
N GLN A 155 56.77 -13.96 56.60
CA GLN A 155 55.59 -14.76 56.33
C GLN A 155 54.32 -14.10 56.94
N ASP A 156 54.40 -13.49 58.12
CA ASP A 156 53.27 -12.79 58.76
C ASP A 156 52.86 -11.57 57.91
N PHE A 157 53.82 -10.84 57.36
CA PHE A 157 53.52 -9.71 56.44
C PHE A 157 52.90 -10.17 55.16
N VAL A 158 53.39 -11.27 54.54
CA VAL A 158 52.81 -11.85 53.30
C VAL A 158 51.36 -12.33 53.58
N ASN A 159 51.14 -12.97 54.72
CA ASN A 159 49.79 -13.38 55.11
C ASN A 159 48.84 -12.19 55.29
N ALA A 160 49.29 -11.09 55.91
CA ALA A 160 48.50 -9.88 56.07
C ALA A 160 48.18 -9.21 54.69
N GLU A 161 49.19 -9.18 53.79
CA GLU A 161 48.97 -8.67 52.43
C GLU A 161 48.00 -9.52 51.61
N ALA A 162 48.09 -10.85 51.73
CA ALA A 162 47.12 -11.76 51.13
C ALA A 162 45.69 -11.54 51.66
N ALA A 163 45.56 -11.39 53.02
CA ALA A 163 44.26 -11.09 53.62
C ALA A 163 43.67 -9.73 53.16
N TYR A 164 44.49 -8.71 52.99
CA TYR A 164 44.09 -7.44 52.41
C TYR A 164 43.60 -7.58 50.95
N LYS A 165 44.34 -8.30 50.12
CA LYS A 165 43.93 -8.56 48.75
C LYS A 165 42.64 -9.37 48.67
N ALA A 166 42.47 -10.35 49.54
CA ALA A 166 41.23 -11.12 49.66
C ALA A 166 40.04 -10.22 50.01
N ALA A 167 40.20 -9.37 51.07
CA ALA A 167 39.14 -8.41 51.45
C ALA A 167 38.84 -7.39 50.37
N GLN A 168 39.84 -6.98 49.58
CA GLN A 168 39.62 -6.13 48.41
C GLN A 168 38.76 -6.82 47.30
N ALA A 169 39.01 -8.11 47.09
CA ALA A 169 38.20 -8.92 46.19
C ALA A 169 36.77 -9.10 46.70
N ASP A 170 36.57 -9.27 48.02
CA ASP A 170 35.25 -9.40 48.64
C ASP A 170 34.41 -8.12 48.47
N VAL A 171 35.01 -6.94 48.58
CA VAL A 171 34.35 -5.66 48.33
C VAL A 171 33.95 -5.58 46.84
N ALA A 172 34.82 -5.99 45.90
CA ALA A 172 34.50 -5.99 44.50
C ALA A 172 33.34 -6.94 44.18
N ALA A 173 33.31 -8.12 44.77
CA ALA A 173 32.22 -9.08 44.62
C ALA A 173 30.90 -8.54 45.22
N GLY A 174 30.96 -7.93 46.41
CA GLY A 174 29.79 -7.28 47.00
C GLY A 174 29.20 -6.14 46.12
N LYS A 175 30.06 -5.30 45.59
CA LYS A 175 29.64 -4.23 44.65
C LYS A 175 29.01 -4.80 43.36
N ALA A 176 29.46 -5.95 42.88
CA ALA A 176 28.81 -6.64 41.77
C ALA A 176 27.42 -7.16 42.14
N ALA A 177 27.25 -7.69 43.36
CA ALA A 177 25.94 -8.13 43.88
C ALA A 177 24.95 -6.95 44.01
N VAL A 178 25.40 -5.78 44.47
CA VAL A 178 24.57 -4.55 44.50
C VAL A 178 24.11 -4.17 43.13
N ARG A 179 25.01 -4.13 42.12
CA ARG A 179 24.62 -3.81 40.74
C ARG A 179 23.59 -4.80 40.22
N GLN A 180 23.73 -6.09 40.49
CA GLN A 180 22.75 -7.10 40.08
C GLN A 180 21.37 -6.85 40.69
N ALA A 181 21.33 -6.51 41.98
CA ALA A 181 20.10 -6.20 42.70
C ALA A 181 19.45 -4.90 42.18
N GLU A 182 20.23 -3.88 41.83
CA GLU A 182 19.76 -2.63 41.22
C GLU A 182 19.14 -2.88 39.81
N ILE A 183 19.76 -3.74 38.99
CA ILE A 183 19.22 -4.12 37.70
C ILE A 183 17.88 -4.84 37.89
N ASN A 184 17.79 -5.78 38.78
CA ASN A 184 16.55 -6.53 39.05
C ASN A 184 15.43 -5.61 39.55
N LEU A 185 15.77 -4.66 40.47
CA LEU A 185 14.83 -3.63 40.89
C LEU A 185 14.39 -2.73 39.73
N GLY A 186 15.32 -2.35 38.85
CA GLY A 186 15.00 -1.58 37.67
C GLY A 186 14.00 -2.29 36.71
N TYR A 187 14.04 -3.61 36.65
CA TYR A 187 13.11 -4.40 35.83
C TYR A 187 11.67 -4.42 36.38
N THR A 188 11.44 -4.00 37.63
CA THR A 188 10.07 -3.83 38.15
C THR A 188 9.35 -2.64 37.54
N GLN A 189 10.11 -1.69 36.97
CA GLN A 189 9.58 -0.56 36.20
C GLN A 189 9.63 -0.89 34.69
N VAL A 190 8.50 -1.33 34.14
CA VAL A 190 8.43 -1.72 32.75
C VAL A 190 8.19 -0.48 31.88
N THR A 191 9.17 -0.14 31.06
CA THR A 191 9.17 1.05 30.20
C THR A 191 9.04 0.67 28.72
N SER A 192 8.58 1.62 27.89
CA SER A 192 8.54 1.43 26.43
C SER A 192 9.93 1.55 25.82
N PRO A 193 10.40 0.59 25.00
CA PRO A 193 11.69 0.70 24.32
C PRO A 193 11.63 1.61 23.06
N ILE A 194 10.43 1.90 22.56
CA ILE A 194 10.21 2.73 21.37
C ILE A 194 9.10 3.76 21.62
N ALA A 195 9.10 4.83 20.85
CA ALA A 195 7.95 5.71 20.76
C ALA A 195 6.94 5.11 19.76
N GLY A 196 5.64 5.27 20.02
CA GLY A 196 4.59 4.77 19.15
C GLY A 196 3.24 4.68 19.87
N ARG A 197 2.27 4.05 19.23
CA ARG A 197 0.95 3.82 19.83
C ARG A 197 0.93 2.50 20.57
N ILE A 198 0.51 2.54 21.83
CA ILE A 198 0.35 1.35 22.66
C ILE A 198 -1.03 0.74 22.42
N GLY A 199 -1.08 -0.58 22.29
CA GLY A 199 -2.32 -1.33 22.20
C GLY A 199 -3.02 -1.51 23.56
N ARG A 200 -3.90 -2.49 23.64
CA ARG A 200 -4.54 -2.90 24.90
C ARG A 200 -3.54 -3.57 25.83
N ALA A 201 -3.79 -3.47 27.12
CA ALA A 201 -3.12 -4.31 28.10
C ALA A 201 -3.59 -5.76 27.94
N LEU A 202 -2.66 -6.71 28.01
CA LEU A 202 -2.94 -8.15 27.89
C LEU A 202 -3.08 -8.81 29.28
N VAL A 203 -2.74 -8.07 30.33
CA VAL A 203 -2.82 -8.45 31.73
C VAL A 203 -3.43 -7.31 32.53
N THR A 204 -4.09 -7.63 33.62
CA THR A 204 -4.70 -6.69 34.56
C THR A 204 -3.89 -6.52 35.80
N GLU A 205 -4.11 -5.43 36.55
CA GLU A 205 -3.55 -5.23 37.89
C GLU A 205 -3.93 -6.39 38.82
N GLY A 206 -3.03 -6.81 39.68
CA GLY A 206 -3.15 -7.98 40.53
C GLY A 206 -2.68 -9.29 39.88
N ALA A 207 -2.42 -9.33 38.61
CA ALA A 207 -1.91 -10.52 37.95
C ALA A 207 -0.46 -10.80 38.31
N LEU A 208 -0.11 -12.08 38.49
CA LEU A 208 1.27 -12.54 38.62
C LEU A 208 1.91 -12.63 37.23
N VAL A 209 3.02 -11.93 37.04
CA VAL A 209 3.73 -11.87 35.77
C VAL A 209 5.20 -12.32 35.93
N GLY A 210 5.85 -12.67 34.82
CA GLY A 210 7.27 -12.98 34.75
C GLY A 210 7.68 -14.30 35.43
N GLN A 211 6.74 -15.19 35.75
CA GLN A 211 7.04 -16.48 36.32
C GLN A 211 7.09 -17.57 35.26
N GLY A 212 8.24 -18.22 35.10
CA GLY A 212 8.49 -19.23 34.04
C GLY A 212 8.81 -18.63 32.70
N GLU A 213 7.82 -18.07 32.02
CA GLU A 213 7.99 -17.37 30.74
C GLU A 213 7.82 -15.84 30.88
N ALA A 214 8.48 -15.09 30.01
CA ALA A 214 8.34 -13.65 29.97
C ALA A 214 6.92 -13.27 29.48
N THR A 215 6.03 -13.00 30.44
CA THR A 215 4.63 -12.65 30.20
C THR A 215 4.54 -11.40 29.33
N GLN A 216 3.78 -11.47 28.23
CA GLN A 216 3.52 -10.33 27.37
C GLN A 216 2.48 -9.42 28.03
N LEU A 217 2.83 -8.14 28.22
CA LEU A 217 2.00 -7.15 28.90
C LEU A 217 1.23 -6.26 27.94
N ALA A 218 1.88 -5.80 26.85
CA ALA A 218 1.30 -4.96 25.82
C ALA A 218 2.14 -5.00 24.54
N VAL A 219 1.65 -4.35 23.49
CA VAL A 219 2.39 -4.14 22.24
C VAL A 219 2.42 -2.65 21.93
N VAL A 220 3.59 -2.12 21.62
CA VAL A 220 3.77 -0.74 21.12
C VAL A 220 4.17 -0.80 19.66
N GLN A 221 3.48 -0.04 18.83
CA GLN A 221 3.71 0.00 17.39
C GLN A 221 3.99 1.44 16.94
N GLN A 222 5.04 1.61 16.17
CA GLN A 222 5.34 2.85 15.49
C GLN A 222 4.54 2.90 14.19
N ILE A 223 3.46 3.70 14.16
CA ILE A 223 2.52 3.80 13.06
C ILE A 223 2.72 5.05 12.19
N HIS A 224 3.75 5.82 12.42
CA HIS A 224 4.15 6.97 11.60
C HIS A 224 5.68 7.06 11.53
N PRO A 225 6.25 6.94 10.30
CA PRO A 225 5.58 6.46 9.08
C PRO A 225 5.10 5.01 9.20
N VAL A 226 4.47 4.44 8.15
CA VAL A 226 4.15 3.02 8.03
C VAL A 226 4.87 2.41 6.84
N TYR A 227 5.07 1.12 6.88
CA TYR A 227 5.49 0.34 5.71
C TYR A 227 4.28 -0.27 5.02
N VAL A 228 4.38 -0.36 3.71
CA VAL A 228 3.46 -1.12 2.89
C VAL A 228 4.26 -2.19 2.18
N ASN A 229 3.99 -3.44 2.51
CA ASN A 229 4.56 -4.59 1.83
C ASN A 229 3.60 -5.04 0.75
N PHE A 230 4.09 -5.20 -0.47
CA PHE A 230 3.33 -5.66 -1.62
C PHE A 230 4.17 -6.58 -2.49
N THR A 231 3.52 -7.43 -3.24
CA THR A 231 4.19 -8.46 -4.02
C THR A 231 3.95 -8.27 -5.51
N GLN A 232 4.95 -8.59 -6.31
CA GLN A 232 4.89 -8.57 -7.77
C GLN A 232 5.44 -9.86 -8.34
N SER A 233 4.85 -10.32 -9.44
CA SER A 233 5.36 -11.48 -10.17
C SER A 233 6.79 -11.22 -10.68
N SER A 234 7.71 -12.15 -10.44
CA SER A 234 9.07 -12.08 -10.97
C SER A 234 9.10 -12.05 -12.51
N THR A 235 8.16 -12.73 -13.15
CA THR A 235 8.02 -12.73 -14.62
C THR A 235 7.67 -11.35 -15.15
N ASP A 236 6.75 -10.63 -14.48
CA ASP A 236 6.35 -9.29 -14.92
C ASP A 236 7.45 -8.27 -14.67
N LEU A 237 8.16 -8.40 -13.55
CA LEU A 237 9.33 -7.58 -13.26
C LEU A 237 10.44 -7.77 -14.32
N LEU A 238 10.70 -9.00 -14.73
CA LEU A 238 11.69 -9.31 -15.78
C LEU A 238 11.24 -8.80 -17.15
N ARG A 239 9.94 -8.90 -17.49
CA ARG A 239 9.39 -8.32 -18.73
C ARG A 239 9.57 -6.81 -18.76
N LEU A 240 9.21 -6.15 -17.67
CA LEU A 240 9.37 -4.71 -17.52
C LEU A 240 10.84 -4.28 -17.68
N ARG A 241 11.75 -5.00 -17.02
CA ARG A 241 13.19 -4.73 -17.10
C ARG A 241 13.71 -4.85 -18.53
N ARG A 242 13.34 -5.93 -19.24
CA ARG A 242 13.71 -6.13 -20.65
C ARG A 242 13.12 -5.05 -21.56
N ALA A 243 11.88 -4.62 -21.34
CA ALA A 243 11.24 -3.56 -22.10
C ALA A 243 11.94 -2.21 -21.90
N VAL A 244 12.43 -1.93 -20.69
CA VAL A 244 13.24 -0.73 -20.40
C VAL A 244 14.64 -0.84 -21.02
N GLU A 245 15.30 -1.99 -20.88
CA GLU A 245 16.63 -2.24 -21.47
C GLU A 245 16.59 -2.21 -23.00
N GLY A 246 15.50 -2.70 -23.60
CA GLY A 246 15.25 -2.66 -25.05
C GLY A 246 14.79 -1.29 -25.58
N GLY A 247 14.68 -0.27 -24.74
CA GLY A 247 14.29 1.09 -25.15
C GLY A 247 12.80 1.26 -25.50
N GLN A 248 11.98 0.23 -25.33
CA GLN A 248 10.52 0.29 -25.56
C GLN A 248 9.80 1.11 -24.49
N LEU A 249 10.36 1.13 -23.28
CA LEU A 249 9.87 1.88 -22.14
C LEU A 249 11.00 2.72 -21.56
N LYS A 250 10.69 3.93 -21.10
CA LYS A 250 11.59 4.72 -20.27
C LYS A 250 11.34 4.43 -18.80
N LYS A 251 12.38 4.52 -17.96
CA LYS A 251 12.19 4.49 -16.52
C LYS A 251 11.27 5.64 -16.10
N ALA A 252 10.39 5.39 -15.13
CA ALA A 252 9.55 6.43 -14.56
C ALA A 252 10.43 7.60 -14.03
N PRO A 253 9.99 8.86 -14.19
CA PRO A 253 10.73 10.00 -13.69
C PRO A 253 10.84 9.98 -12.17
N GLY A 254 12.03 10.19 -11.61
CA GLY A 254 12.31 10.24 -10.17
C GLY A 254 13.11 9.04 -9.67
N GLN A 255 14.39 8.94 -10.06
CA GLN A 255 15.27 7.82 -9.68
C GLN A 255 15.66 7.76 -8.19
N GLU A 256 15.27 8.70 -7.35
CA GLU A 256 15.46 8.64 -5.90
C GLU A 256 14.15 8.27 -5.17
N GLY A 257 13.50 7.21 -5.58
CA GLY A 257 12.30 6.66 -4.96
C GLY A 257 11.08 6.77 -5.88
N VAL A 258 10.73 5.65 -6.48
CA VAL A 258 9.48 5.51 -7.23
C VAL A 258 8.32 5.88 -6.30
N ASN A 259 7.48 6.83 -6.73
CA ASN A 259 6.31 7.23 -5.97
C ASN A 259 5.27 6.10 -5.97
N VAL A 260 4.77 5.83 -4.79
CA VAL A 260 3.78 4.78 -4.54
C VAL A 260 2.51 5.45 -4.05
N ARG A 261 1.38 5.18 -4.69
CA ARG A 261 0.07 5.65 -4.24
C ARG A 261 -0.70 4.51 -3.61
N ILE A 262 -1.35 4.79 -2.51
CA ILE A 262 -2.12 3.80 -1.76
C ILE A 262 -3.59 3.98 -2.05
N VAL A 263 -4.24 2.91 -2.47
CA VAL A 263 -5.70 2.83 -2.63
C VAL A 263 -6.24 1.95 -1.50
N GLN A 264 -7.11 2.53 -0.70
CA GLN A 264 -7.73 1.86 0.45
C GLN A 264 -8.78 0.83 -0.01
N ALA A 265 -9.27 0.02 0.90
CA ALA A 265 -10.23 -1.04 0.59
C ALA A 265 -11.57 -0.50 0.05
N ASP A 266 -11.95 0.72 0.43
CA ASP A 266 -13.15 1.44 -0.05
C ASP A 266 -12.97 2.04 -1.45
N GLY A 267 -11.78 1.95 -2.05
CA GLY A 267 -11.45 2.52 -3.35
C GLY A 267 -10.94 3.97 -3.29
N SER A 268 -10.92 4.61 -2.13
CA SER A 268 -10.35 5.95 -1.97
C SER A 268 -8.82 5.92 -2.07
N GLU A 269 -8.25 6.95 -2.69
CA GLU A 269 -6.81 7.12 -2.75
C GLU A 269 -6.31 7.89 -1.53
N TYR A 270 -5.29 7.36 -0.85
CA TYR A 270 -4.66 8.03 0.28
C TYR A 270 -3.89 9.28 -0.20
N PRO A 271 -4.08 10.46 0.42
CA PRO A 271 -3.60 11.73 -0.14
C PRO A 271 -2.07 11.89 -0.13
N LEU A 272 -1.36 11.17 0.73
CA LEU A 272 0.09 11.29 0.83
C LEU A 272 0.78 10.15 0.08
N PRO A 273 1.64 10.46 -0.92
CA PRO A 273 2.38 9.43 -1.63
C PRO A 273 3.45 8.80 -0.72
N GLY A 274 3.66 7.52 -0.92
CA GLY A 274 4.78 6.80 -0.34
C GLY A 274 5.99 6.76 -1.28
N LYS A 275 7.12 6.32 -0.74
CA LYS A 275 8.36 6.08 -1.48
C LYS A 275 8.73 4.62 -1.44
N LEU A 276 9.03 4.04 -2.59
CA LEU A 276 9.57 2.69 -2.66
C LEU A 276 10.97 2.67 -2.01
N LEU A 277 11.15 1.87 -0.97
CA LEU A 277 12.42 1.76 -0.27
C LEU A 277 13.35 0.76 -0.95
N PHE A 278 12.86 -0.44 -1.16
CA PHE A 278 13.62 -1.51 -1.79
C PHE A 278 12.71 -2.56 -2.43
N THR A 279 13.30 -3.30 -3.35
CA THR A 279 12.77 -4.55 -3.89
C THR A 279 13.62 -5.67 -3.32
N ASP A 280 13.03 -6.70 -2.75
CA ASP A 280 13.78 -7.84 -2.24
C ASP A 280 14.62 -8.46 -3.37
N LEU A 281 15.82 -8.92 -3.03
CA LEU A 281 16.73 -9.58 -3.97
C LEU A 281 16.37 -11.05 -4.22
N SER A 282 15.47 -11.59 -3.39
CA SER A 282 15.03 -12.98 -3.46
C SER A 282 13.61 -13.10 -4.02
N VAL A 283 13.41 -14.15 -4.80
CA VAL A 283 12.09 -14.58 -5.26
C VAL A 283 11.61 -15.67 -4.33
N ASP A 284 10.40 -15.56 -3.81
CA ASP A 284 9.78 -16.63 -3.03
C ASP A 284 9.57 -17.86 -3.94
N PRO A 285 10.21 -19.00 -3.63
CA PRO A 285 10.18 -20.17 -4.51
C PRO A 285 8.81 -20.83 -4.60
N SER A 286 7.93 -20.60 -3.63
CA SER A 286 6.58 -21.19 -3.59
C SER A 286 5.59 -20.41 -4.44
N THR A 287 5.73 -19.09 -4.52
CA THR A 287 4.79 -18.19 -5.20
C THR A 287 5.35 -17.58 -6.47
N GLY A 288 6.66 -17.58 -6.67
CA GLY A 288 7.33 -16.89 -7.78
C GLY A 288 7.26 -15.36 -7.68
N GLN A 289 6.94 -14.84 -6.51
CA GLN A 289 6.77 -13.40 -6.29
C GLN A 289 8.01 -12.77 -5.64
N VAL A 290 8.18 -11.48 -5.90
CA VAL A 290 9.18 -10.61 -5.28
C VAL A 290 8.47 -9.68 -4.33
N LEU A 291 9.01 -9.53 -3.11
CA LEU A 291 8.49 -8.61 -2.11
C LEU A 291 9.06 -7.21 -2.35
N LEU A 292 8.17 -6.23 -2.39
CA LEU A 292 8.50 -4.81 -2.45
C LEU A 292 8.02 -4.13 -1.17
N ARG A 293 8.77 -3.15 -0.70
CA ARG A 293 8.42 -2.34 0.47
C ARG A 293 8.47 -0.87 0.15
N ALA A 294 7.40 -0.18 0.49
CA ALA A 294 7.33 1.27 0.43
C ALA A 294 7.11 1.86 1.83
N GLU A 295 7.65 3.05 2.05
CA GLU A 295 7.40 3.86 3.25
C GLU A 295 6.37 4.93 2.92
N VAL A 296 5.34 5.03 3.77
CA VAL A 296 4.22 5.97 3.58
C VAL A 296 4.06 6.83 4.83
N PRO A 297 4.06 8.16 4.70
CA PRO A 297 3.75 9.05 5.81
C PRO A 297 2.32 8.82 6.32
N ASN A 298 2.15 8.70 7.65
CA ASN A 298 0.84 8.46 8.26
C ASN A 298 0.61 9.36 9.49
N PRO A 299 0.61 10.70 9.33
CA PRO A 299 0.56 11.62 10.46
C PRO A 299 -0.75 11.54 11.24
N LYS A 300 -1.86 11.22 10.58
CA LYS A 300 -3.18 11.09 11.21
C LYS A 300 -3.46 9.69 11.78
N GLY A 301 -2.60 8.70 11.48
CA GLY A 301 -2.80 7.32 11.93
C GLY A 301 -3.97 6.60 11.25
N GLU A 302 -4.38 7.03 10.06
CA GLU A 302 -5.47 6.43 9.27
C GLU A 302 -5.08 5.03 8.74
N LEU A 303 -3.81 4.88 8.38
CA LEU A 303 -3.26 3.62 7.90
C LEU A 303 -2.88 2.75 9.11
N LEU A 304 -3.70 1.77 9.44
CA LEU A 304 -3.46 0.87 10.56
C LEU A 304 -2.67 -0.38 10.11
N PRO A 305 -1.69 -0.84 10.90
CA PRO A 305 -0.98 -2.10 10.62
C PRO A 305 -1.96 -3.27 10.49
N GLY A 306 -1.74 -4.09 9.46
CA GLY A 306 -2.60 -5.22 9.12
C GLY A 306 -3.67 -4.92 8.07
N LEU A 307 -3.97 -3.66 7.78
CA LEU A 307 -4.93 -3.32 6.72
C LEU A 307 -4.44 -3.77 5.35
N TYR A 308 -5.39 -4.31 4.58
CA TYR A 308 -5.19 -4.60 3.17
C TYR A 308 -5.37 -3.31 2.36
N VAL A 309 -4.45 -3.08 1.43
CA VAL A 309 -4.46 -1.93 0.52
C VAL A 309 -4.05 -2.38 -0.88
N ARG A 310 -4.38 -1.58 -1.88
CA ARG A 310 -3.84 -1.72 -3.22
C ARG A 310 -2.81 -0.62 -3.44
N VAL A 311 -1.71 -1.01 -4.03
CA VAL A 311 -0.57 -0.14 -4.28
C VAL A 311 -0.53 0.17 -5.76
N ARG A 312 -0.68 1.44 -6.14
CA ARG A 312 -0.45 1.92 -7.50
C ARG A 312 0.96 2.45 -7.63
N ILE A 313 1.69 1.89 -8.56
CA ILE A 313 3.08 2.26 -8.84
C ILE A 313 3.23 2.52 -10.34
N GLU A 314 3.82 3.66 -10.69
CA GLU A 314 4.23 3.95 -12.06
C GLU A 314 5.63 3.35 -12.27
N GLN A 315 5.68 2.23 -12.99
CA GLN A 315 6.92 1.48 -13.14
C GLN A 315 7.75 1.92 -14.35
N ALA A 316 7.08 2.43 -15.39
CA ALA A 316 7.71 2.87 -16.62
C ALA A 316 6.81 3.83 -17.38
N GLN A 317 7.35 4.50 -18.37
CA GLN A 317 6.61 5.34 -19.32
C GLN A 317 6.82 4.83 -20.75
N ALA A 318 5.70 4.61 -21.46
CA ALA A 318 5.72 4.40 -22.89
C ALA A 318 5.75 5.77 -23.58
N SER A 319 6.89 6.09 -24.20
CA SER A 319 7.04 7.35 -24.94
C SER A 319 6.45 7.22 -26.33
N ASN A 320 5.85 8.30 -26.85
CA ASN A 320 5.21 8.35 -28.17
C ASN A 320 4.13 7.27 -28.38
N ALA A 321 3.49 6.82 -27.30
CA ALA A 321 2.42 5.84 -27.40
C ALA A 321 1.11 6.51 -27.85
N ILE A 322 0.35 5.82 -28.69
CA ILE A 322 -0.99 6.26 -29.11
C ILE A 322 -2.01 5.57 -28.20
N THR A 323 -2.92 6.34 -27.61
CA THR A 323 -4.01 5.78 -26.79
C THR A 323 -5.33 5.85 -27.52
N LEU A 324 -6.05 4.71 -27.58
CA LEU A 324 -7.38 4.62 -28.19
C LEU A 324 -8.41 4.15 -27.14
N PRO A 325 -9.67 4.61 -27.20
CA PRO A 325 -10.77 4.03 -26.44
C PRO A 325 -10.87 2.52 -26.72
N GLN A 326 -11.20 1.71 -25.69
CA GLN A 326 -11.25 0.25 -25.86
C GLN A 326 -12.21 -0.20 -26.96
N GLN A 327 -13.30 0.50 -27.16
CA GLN A 327 -14.31 0.19 -28.18
C GLN A 327 -13.82 0.44 -29.63
N ALA A 328 -12.72 1.17 -29.85
CA ALA A 328 -12.12 1.38 -31.16
C ALA A 328 -11.36 0.15 -31.69
N VAL A 329 -10.99 -0.77 -30.77
CA VAL A 329 -10.16 -1.94 -31.12
C VAL A 329 -11.04 -3.18 -31.18
N THR A 330 -11.03 -3.86 -32.31
CA THR A 330 -11.69 -5.15 -32.50
C THR A 330 -10.66 -6.26 -32.33
N ARG A 331 -10.89 -7.16 -31.40
CA ARG A 331 -10.03 -8.33 -31.15
C ARG A 331 -10.54 -9.51 -31.95
N THR A 332 -9.65 -10.07 -32.76
CA THR A 332 -9.92 -11.27 -33.56
C THR A 332 -8.87 -12.35 -33.28
N GLN A 333 -9.13 -13.58 -33.71
CA GLN A 333 -8.13 -14.66 -33.61
C GLN A 333 -6.87 -14.39 -34.44
N GLN A 334 -6.94 -13.47 -35.40
CA GLN A 334 -5.85 -13.08 -36.29
C GLN A 334 -5.05 -11.86 -35.76
N GLY A 335 -5.50 -11.26 -34.66
CA GLY A 335 -4.86 -10.09 -34.04
C GLY A 335 -5.84 -8.97 -33.73
N ASP A 336 -5.30 -7.89 -33.20
CA ASP A 336 -6.05 -6.69 -32.85
C ASP A 336 -6.13 -5.78 -34.10
N THR A 337 -7.34 -5.31 -34.44
CA THR A 337 -7.60 -4.48 -35.63
C THR A 337 -8.34 -3.21 -35.28
N VAL A 338 -8.06 -2.14 -36.01
CA VAL A 338 -8.79 -0.86 -35.95
C VAL A 338 -9.24 -0.48 -37.35
N ASN A 339 -10.31 0.31 -37.46
CA ASN A 339 -10.78 0.88 -38.69
C ASN A 339 -10.31 2.34 -38.79
N ILE A 340 -9.51 2.65 -39.81
CA ILE A 340 -8.99 3.98 -40.08
C ILE A 340 -9.90 4.64 -41.13
N VAL A 341 -10.25 5.90 -40.90
CA VAL A 341 -11.01 6.73 -41.80
C VAL A 341 -10.07 7.70 -42.50
N ASP A 342 -9.93 7.57 -43.82
CA ASP A 342 -9.12 8.46 -44.62
C ASP A 342 -9.85 9.79 -44.87
N LYS A 343 -9.12 10.79 -45.40
CA LYS A 343 -9.67 12.12 -45.75
C LYS A 343 -10.84 12.06 -46.76
N ASP A 344 -10.87 11.02 -47.55
CA ASP A 344 -11.93 10.77 -48.55
C ASP A 344 -13.14 10.02 -47.96
N GLY A 345 -13.15 9.77 -46.62
CA GLY A 345 -14.19 9.04 -45.90
C GLY A 345 -14.15 7.53 -46.12
N LYS A 346 -13.08 6.98 -46.71
CA LYS A 346 -12.93 5.53 -46.88
C LYS A 346 -12.46 4.87 -45.62
N VAL A 347 -13.15 3.79 -45.21
CA VAL A 347 -12.80 3.00 -44.04
C VAL A 347 -11.92 1.81 -44.46
N THR A 348 -10.74 1.71 -43.84
CA THR A 348 -9.78 0.63 -44.09
C THR A 348 -9.41 -0.06 -42.75
N PRO A 349 -9.57 -1.40 -42.66
CA PRO A 349 -9.12 -2.14 -41.48
C PRO A 349 -7.60 -2.24 -41.48
N ARG A 350 -6.98 -2.01 -40.33
CA ARG A 350 -5.54 -2.13 -40.12
C ARG A 350 -5.24 -2.92 -38.87
N THR A 351 -4.29 -3.85 -38.99
CA THR A 351 -3.80 -4.61 -37.82
C THR A 351 -2.86 -3.73 -37.00
N ILE A 352 -3.07 -3.77 -35.71
CA ILE A 352 -2.26 -3.03 -34.72
C ILE A 352 -1.72 -3.99 -33.66
N LYS A 353 -0.70 -3.56 -32.94
CA LYS A 353 -0.25 -4.23 -31.70
C LYS A 353 -0.60 -3.37 -30.48
N VAL A 354 -1.44 -3.89 -29.60
CA VAL A 354 -1.77 -3.27 -28.34
C VAL A 354 -0.95 -3.90 -27.22
N SER A 355 -0.48 -3.09 -26.25
CA SER A 355 0.34 -3.58 -25.14
C SER A 355 -0.43 -3.66 -23.84
N LEU A 356 -1.13 -2.61 -23.46
CA LEU A 356 -1.73 -2.46 -22.15
C LEU A 356 -3.10 -1.79 -22.25
N ALA A 357 -4.03 -2.23 -21.41
CA ALA A 357 -5.29 -1.52 -21.18
C ALA A 357 -5.15 -0.68 -19.90
N GLN A 358 -5.42 0.62 -20.00
CA GLN A 358 -5.39 1.52 -18.88
C GLN A 358 -6.53 2.54 -19.01
N ASP A 359 -7.24 2.80 -17.92
CA ASP A 359 -8.33 3.79 -17.87
C ASP A 359 -9.32 3.70 -19.02
N ASN A 360 -9.76 2.47 -19.35
CA ASN A 360 -10.67 2.17 -20.44
C ASN A 360 -10.12 2.52 -21.85
N ARG A 361 -8.80 2.62 -21.98
CA ARG A 361 -8.08 2.89 -23.25
C ARG A 361 -7.03 1.81 -23.50
N TRP A 362 -6.77 1.53 -24.78
CA TRP A 362 -5.66 0.69 -25.22
C TRP A 362 -4.45 1.55 -25.58
N VAL A 363 -3.28 1.12 -25.14
CA VAL A 363 -2.00 1.69 -25.55
C VAL A 363 -1.51 0.93 -26.78
N VAL A 364 -1.43 1.61 -27.91
CA VAL A 364 -0.99 1.05 -29.20
C VAL A 364 0.51 1.30 -29.34
N GLN A 365 1.26 0.22 -29.58
CA GLN A 365 2.71 0.29 -29.79
C GLN A 365 3.09 0.39 -31.26
N GLU A 366 2.40 -0.35 -32.10
CA GLU A 366 2.72 -0.43 -33.55
C GLU A 366 1.44 -0.45 -34.41
N GLY A 367 1.52 0.07 -35.63
CA GLY A 367 0.46 -0.02 -36.62
C GLY A 367 -0.35 1.24 -36.83
N LEU A 368 -0.14 2.32 -36.03
CA LEU A 368 -0.80 3.62 -36.20
C LEU A 368 0.21 4.76 -36.29
N GLN A 369 -0.18 5.82 -37.02
CA GLN A 369 0.59 7.06 -37.10
C GLN A 369 -0.18 8.21 -36.41
N ALA A 370 0.55 9.18 -35.91
CA ALA A 370 -0.05 10.39 -35.33
C ALA A 370 -0.84 11.15 -36.42
N GLY A 371 -2.04 11.61 -36.07
CA GLY A 371 -2.93 12.33 -36.97
C GLY A 371 -3.92 11.46 -37.74
N GLU A 372 -3.81 10.14 -37.72
CA GLU A 372 -4.81 9.24 -38.30
C GLU A 372 -6.12 9.27 -37.52
N GLN A 373 -7.24 9.19 -38.25
CA GLN A 373 -8.57 9.13 -37.63
C GLN A 373 -9.00 7.68 -37.49
N VAL A 374 -9.21 7.26 -36.25
CA VAL A 374 -9.63 5.91 -35.90
C VAL A 374 -11.10 5.91 -35.53
N MET A 375 -11.87 5.05 -36.16
CA MET A 375 -13.30 4.88 -35.93
C MET A 375 -13.54 4.23 -34.57
N VAL A 376 -14.38 4.86 -33.76
CA VAL A 376 -14.74 4.43 -32.40
C VAL A 376 -16.18 3.97 -32.31
N ASP A 377 -17.06 4.56 -33.11
CA ASP A 377 -18.50 4.26 -33.11
C ASP A 377 -19.05 4.21 -34.55
N GLY A 378 -20.18 3.52 -34.73
CA GLY A 378 -20.86 3.39 -36.03
C GLY A 378 -20.61 2.08 -36.78
N PHE A 379 -19.96 1.08 -36.16
CA PHE A 379 -19.64 -0.23 -36.76
C PHE A 379 -20.89 -0.93 -37.34
N GLN A 380 -22.01 -0.88 -36.65
CA GLN A 380 -23.25 -1.50 -37.12
C GLN A 380 -23.78 -0.84 -38.42
N LYS A 381 -23.66 0.49 -38.50
CA LYS A 381 -24.06 1.24 -39.71
C LYS A 381 -23.17 0.89 -40.89
N LEU A 382 -21.87 0.69 -40.64
CA LEU A 382 -20.91 0.30 -41.67
C LEU A 382 -21.20 -1.09 -42.23
N MET A 383 -21.65 -2.04 -41.38
CA MET A 383 -22.00 -3.41 -41.84
C MET A 383 -23.23 -3.46 -42.74
N MET A 384 -24.09 -2.44 -42.70
CA MET A 384 -25.28 -2.34 -43.57
C MET A 384 -25.02 -1.67 -44.94
N LEU A 385 -23.78 -1.16 -45.12
CA LEU A 385 -23.41 -0.44 -46.35
C LEU A 385 -22.61 -1.34 -47.28
N PRO A 386 -22.71 -1.09 -48.61
CA PRO A 386 -21.82 -1.73 -49.59
C PRO A 386 -20.35 -1.42 -49.28
N PRO A 387 -19.43 -2.37 -49.48
CA PRO A 387 -18.01 -2.13 -49.26
C PRO A 387 -17.50 -0.92 -50.07
N GLY A 388 -16.78 0.00 -49.38
CA GLY A 388 -16.21 1.19 -50.04
C GLY A 388 -17.12 2.43 -50.06
N THR A 389 -18.28 2.40 -49.39
CA THR A 389 -19.12 3.60 -49.22
C THR A 389 -18.40 4.63 -48.36
N PRO A 390 -18.29 5.91 -48.80
CA PRO A 390 -17.65 6.95 -47.99
C PRO A 390 -18.51 7.31 -46.78
N VAL A 391 -17.86 7.43 -45.60
CA VAL A 391 -18.48 7.83 -44.34
C VAL A 391 -18.06 9.26 -43.95
N GLN A 392 -18.90 9.93 -43.18
CA GLN A 392 -18.56 11.24 -42.63
C GLN A 392 -17.95 11.06 -41.21
N ALA A 393 -16.72 11.48 -41.02
CA ALA A 393 -16.06 11.47 -39.76
C ALA A 393 -16.59 12.59 -38.85
N VAL A 394 -17.09 12.23 -37.65
CA VAL A 394 -17.54 13.18 -36.63
C VAL A 394 -16.70 12.92 -35.37
N PRO A 395 -16.21 13.97 -34.70
CA PRO A 395 -15.46 13.77 -33.43
C PRO A 395 -16.28 12.97 -32.43
N TRP A 396 -15.73 11.85 -31.96
CA TRP A 396 -16.38 11.02 -30.95
C TRP A 396 -16.26 11.65 -29.58
N GLN A 397 -17.35 11.65 -28.82
CA GLN A 397 -17.40 12.08 -27.41
C GLN A 397 -17.83 10.90 -26.54
N PRO A 398 -17.18 10.70 -25.38
CA PRO A 398 -17.58 9.64 -24.46
C PRO A 398 -19.05 9.83 -24.02
N PRO A 399 -19.83 8.75 -23.90
CA PRO A 399 -21.19 8.85 -23.40
C PRO A 399 -21.18 9.40 -21.97
N GLY A 400 -21.85 10.53 -21.74
CA GLY A 400 -21.92 11.21 -20.45
C GLY A 400 -21.28 12.60 -20.37
N THR A 401 -20.58 13.05 -21.40
CA THR A 401 -20.11 14.45 -21.50
C THR A 401 -21.16 15.27 -22.21
N THR A 402 -21.95 16.05 -21.50
CA THR A 402 -22.82 17.09 -22.07
C THR A 402 -21.93 18.10 -22.80
N PRO A 403 -22.17 18.43 -24.06
CA PRO A 403 -21.40 19.43 -24.76
C PRO A 403 -21.49 20.77 -24.01
N ALA A 404 -20.35 21.37 -23.71
CA ALA A 404 -20.34 22.76 -23.29
C ALA A 404 -20.95 23.61 -24.42
N PRO A 405 -21.90 24.53 -24.15
CA PRO A 405 -22.47 25.36 -25.20
C PRO A 405 -21.35 26.18 -25.83
N ALA A 406 -21.28 26.12 -27.17
CA ALA A 406 -20.36 26.94 -27.96
C ALA A 406 -20.58 28.42 -27.56
N THR A 407 -19.58 29.03 -26.98
CA THR A 407 -19.57 30.48 -26.76
C THR A 407 -19.46 31.16 -28.14
N ASP A 408 -20.62 31.59 -28.66
CA ASP A 408 -20.69 32.57 -29.71
C ASP A 408 -19.93 33.82 -29.29
N LYS A 409 -18.87 34.14 -30.06
CA LYS A 409 -18.20 35.41 -29.97
C LYS A 409 -19.17 36.49 -30.43
N ALA A 410 -20.01 36.97 -29.50
CA ALA A 410 -20.76 38.19 -29.72
C ALA A 410 -19.79 39.39 -29.68
N SER A 411 -19.75 40.08 -30.79
CA SER A 411 -19.09 41.34 -31.06
C SER A 411 -19.35 42.37 -29.91
N ALA A 412 -18.27 42.95 -29.43
CA ALA A 412 -18.34 44.09 -28.53
C ALA A 412 -18.93 45.33 -29.21
N PRO A 413 -19.87 46.04 -28.57
CA PRO A 413 -20.20 47.41 -29.01
C PRO A 413 -19.21 48.42 -28.38
N ALA A 414 -18.83 49.36 -29.25
CA ALA A 414 -17.89 50.44 -28.95
C ALA A 414 -18.32 51.32 -27.79
N ALA A 415 -17.36 51.66 -26.96
CA ALA A 415 -17.49 52.62 -25.86
C ALA A 415 -17.73 54.04 -26.40
N SER A 416 -18.79 54.67 -25.98
CA SER A 416 -19.01 56.13 -26.04
C SER A 416 -18.61 56.75 -24.69
N SER A 417 -17.65 57.64 -24.78
CA SER A 417 -17.20 58.55 -23.71
C SER A 417 -18.31 59.56 -23.36
N ALA A 418 -18.56 59.76 -22.05
CA ALA A 418 -19.03 61.07 -21.55
C ALA A 418 -18.51 61.29 -20.13
N ALA A 419 -17.81 62.39 -20.01
CA ALA A 419 -17.29 62.99 -18.80
C ALA A 419 -18.42 63.57 -17.95
N SER A 420 -18.21 63.69 -16.65
CA SER A 420 -18.24 64.90 -15.82
C SER A 420 -18.71 64.65 -14.41
N ALA A 421 -17.88 65.04 -13.50
CA ALA A 421 -18.07 65.95 -12.37
C ALA A 421 -19.10 65.59 -11.27
N SER A 422 -18.66 65.26 -10.12
CA SER A 422 -18.65 66.04 -8.86
C SER A 422 -18.03 65.18 -7.75
#